data_f4c32b3414e819e342ad39e97541bb68
#
_entry.id   f4c32b3414e819e342ad39e97541bb68
#
_cell.length_a   1.000
_cell.length_b   1.000
_cell.length_c   1.000
_cell.angle_alpha   90.00
_cell.angle_beta   90.00
_cell.angle_gamma   90.00
#
_symmetry.space_group_name_H-M   'P 1'
#
loop_
_entity.id
_entity.type
_entity.pdbx_description
1 polymer ?
#
loop_
_entity_poly.entity_id
_entity_poly.type
_entity_poly.pdbx_seq_one_letter_code
_entity_poly.pdbx_strand_id
1 'polypeptide(L)'
;MDNNTKKKIAAFLISVGLVTGVSNYEGFRDTAYVPVPGDKITIGGGFTTREDGSPVQFGDKITRNESDIRLTKDLYSYRVKIGQCIKVSVSEGQANAFTSLSFNIGTGAFCNSTLVKKLNQYDYQGACQEILRWNLFQGKPLKGLTIRRQGEYKQCLS
;
A
#
# COMPACT_ATOMS: atom_id res chain seq x y z
N MET A 1 13.86 7.49 19.42
CA MET A 1 13.77 6.71 18.17
C MET A 1 14.99 7.05 17.32
N ASP A 2 15.87 6.09 17.15
CA ASP A 2 17.13 6.29 16.46
C ASP A 2 16.90 6.70 15.00
N ASN A 3 17.52 7.80 14.58
CA ASN A 3 17.49 8.30 13.19
C ASN A 3 17.99 7.26 12.16
N ASN A 4 18.72 6.26 12.63
CA ASN A 4 19.27 5.19 11.80
C ASN A 4 18.22 4.16 11.36
N THR A 5 17.21 3.91 12.17
CA THR A 5 16.10 2.97 11.84
C THR A 5 15.13 3.59 10.84
N LYS A 6 14.88 4.91 10.94
CA LYS A 6 14.07 5.64 9.93
C LYS A 6 14.70 5.64 8.55
N LYS A 7 16.04 5.70 8.49
CA LYS A 7 16.78 5.64 7.23
C LYS A 7 16.76 4.26 6.57
N LYS A 8 16.60 3.17 7.33
CA LYS A 8 16.73 1.81 6.78
C LYS A 8 15.54 1.37 5.93
N ILE A 9 14.32 1.71 6.31
CA ILE A 9 13.14 1.36 5.49
C ILE A 9 12.96 2.33 4.32
N ALA A 10 13.27 3.61 4.50
CA ALA A 10 13.24 4.61 3.44
C ALA A 10 14.40 4.46 2.43
N ALA A 11 15.46 3.70 2.78
CA ALA A 11 16.57 3.43 1.88
C ALA A 11 16.22 2.47 0.74
N PHE A 12 15.15 1.67 0.90
CA PHE A 12 14.67 0.83 -0.20
C PHE A 12 13.87 1.68 -1.19
N LEU A 13 14.38 1.79 -2.40
CA LEU A 13 13.65 2.42 -3.51
C LEU A 13 12.32 1.68 -3.75
N ILE A 14 11.32 2.42 -4.18
CA ILE A 14 10.07 1.80 -4.64
C ILE A 14 10.39 1.04 -5.93
N SER A 15 10.31 -0.28 -5.87
CA SER A 15 10.62 -1.14 -7.01
C SER A 15 9.49 -1.12 -8.04
N VAL A 16 9.84 -1.34 -9.31
CA VAL A 16 8.85 -1.52 -10.40
C VAL A 16 7.89 -2.67 -10.05
N GLY A 17 8.40 -3.75 -9.47
CA GLY A 17 7.58 -4.89 -9.05
C GLY A 17 6.53 -4.53 -8.00
N LEU A 18 6.86 -3.67 -7.04
CA LEU A 18 5.89 -3.18 -6.06
C LEU A 18 4.81 -2.31 -6.74
N VAL A 19 5.20 -1.37 -7.59
CA VAL A 19 4.26 -0.51 -8.32
C VAL A 19 3.32 -1.34 -9.17
N THR A 20 3.86 -2.27 -9.96
CA THR A 20 3.07 -3.17 -10.82
C THR A 20 2.10 -4.02 -9.99
N GLY A 21 2.57 -4.60 -8.89
CA GLY A 21 1.75 -5.42 -8.00
C GLY A 21 0.58 -4.62 -7.42
N VAL A 22 0.84 -3.45 -6.86
CA VAL A 22 -0.22 -2.59 -6.30
C VAL A 22 -1.15 -2.08 -7.39
N SER A 23 -0.61 -1.64 -8.53
CA SER A 23 -1.41 -1.20 -9.68
C SER A 23 -2.38 -2.27 -10.18
N ASN A 24 -1.96 -3.54 -10.17
CA ASN A 24 -2.83 -4.66 -10.53
C ASN A 24 -3.97 -4.88 -9.52
N TYR A 25 -3.73 -4.65 -8.24
CA TYR A 25 -4.78 -4.73 -7.21
C TYR A 25 -5.78 -3.58 -7.29
N GLU A 26 -5.30 -2.35 -7.52
CA GLU A 26 -6.16 -1.17 -7.59
C GLU A 26 -6.95 -1.07 -8.91
N GLY A 27 -6.49 -1.76 -9.97
CA GLY A 27 -7.01 -1.61 -11.32
C GLY A 27 -6.55 -0.33 -11.99
N PHE A 28 -6.97 -0.12 -13.24
CA PHE A 28 -6.63 1.08 -14.00
C PHE A 28 -7.74 1.45 -14.98
N ARG A 29 -8.10 2.75 -14.99
CA ARG A 29 -8.93 3.35 -16.04
C ARG A 29 -8.31 4.65 -16.51
N ASP A 30 -8.15 4.78 -17.81
CA ASP A 30 -7.54 5.95 -18.47
C ASP A 30 -8.45 7.19 -18.49
N THR A 31 -9.72 6.99 -18.26
CA THR A 31 -10.75 8.05 -18.29
C THR A 31 -11.50 8.10 -16.96
N ALA A 32 -11.82 9.30 -16.52
CA ALA A 32 -12.54 9.53 -15.27
C ALA A 32 -13.91 8.83 -15.23
N TYR A 33 -14.22 8.19 -14.11
CA TYR A 33 -15.44 7.40 -13.89
C TYR A 33 -15.89 7.49 -12.43
N VAL A 34 -17.10 7.02 -12.15
CA VAL A 34 -17.61 6.83 -10.78
C VAL A 34 -17.60 5.33 -10.48
N PRO A 35 -16.81 4.86 -9.50
CA PRO A 35 -16.71 3.43 -9.18
C PRO A 35 -18.03 2.80 -8.74
N VAL A 36 -18.74 3.48 -7.86
CA VAL A 36 -20.06 3.09 -7.35
C VAL A 36 -20.94 4.33 -7.30
N PRO A 37 -22.24 4.24 -7.59
CA PRO A 37 -23.14 5.39 -7.49
C PRO A 37 -23.00 6.13 -6.14
N GLY A 38 -22.75 7.43 -6.19
CA GLY A 38 -22.51 8.27 -5.01
C GLY A 38 -21.05 8.44 -4.59
N ASP A 39 -20.13 7.69 -5.18
CA ASP A 39 -18.69 7.87 -4.94
C ASP A 39 -18.14 9.11 -5.67
N LYS A 40 -16.94 9.51 -5.27
CA LYS A 40 -16.19 10.56 -5.97
C LYS A 40 -15.77 10.10 -7.37
N ILE A 41 -15.73 11.05 -8.31
CA ILE A 41 -15.17 10.82 -9.63
C ILE A 41 -13.69 10.41 -9.46
N THR A 42 -13.30 9.32 -10.11
CA THR A 42 -12.03 8.64 -9.92
C THR A 42 -11.35 8.42 -11.27
N ILE A 43 -10.02 8.39 -11.31
CA ILE A 43 -9.22 8.14 -12.51
C ILE A 43 -7.98 7.29 -12.19
N GLY A 44 -7.42 6.65 -13.21
CA GLY A 44 -6.18 5.86 -13.09
C GLY A 44 -6.33 4.70 -12.14
N GLY A 45 -5.44 4.59 -11.18
CA GLY A 45 -5.43 3.57 -10.14
C GLY A 45 -6.22 3.93 -8.88
N GLY A 46 -7.25 4.76 -8.98
CA GLY A 46 -8.10 5.12 -7.84
C GLY A 46 -7.93 6.57 -7.34
N PHE A 47 -7.33 7.44 -8.13
CA PHE A 47 -7.13 8.84 -7.74
C PHE A 47 -8.42 9.65 -7.84
N THR A 48 -8.75 10.38 -6.80
CA THR A 48 -9.93 11.27 -6.74
C THR A 48 -9.57 12.76 -6.91
N THR A 49 -8.27 13.04 -6.96
CA THR A 49 -7.73 14.39 -7.20
C THR A 49 -6.77 14.37 -8.38
N ARG A 50 -6.60 15.50 -9.06
CA ARG A 50 -5.54 15.75 -10.02
C ARG A 50 -4.20 15.97 -9.31
N GLU A 51 -3.09 16.06 -10.05
CA GLU A 51 -1.77 16.32 -9.46
C GLU A 51 -1.66 17.66 -8.72
N ASP A 52 -2.43 18.66 -9.15
CA ASP A 52 -2.50 19.97 -8.49
C ASP A 52 -3.39 19.99 -7.23
N GLY A 53 -3.96 18.83 -6.86
CA GLY A 53 -4.86 18.68 -5.71
C GLY A 53 -6.34 19.01 -5.99
N SER A 54 -6.68 19.51 -7.18
CA SER A 54 -8.06 19.75 -7.55
C SER A 54 -8.83 18.43 -7.76
N PRO A 55 -10.16 18.42 -7.57
CA PRO A 55 -10.96 17.21 -7.80
C PRO A 55 -10.89 16.74 -9.26
N VAL A 56 -10.84 15.42 -9.47
CA VAL A 56 -11.03 14.82 -10.80
C VAL A 56 -12.42 15.13 -11.33
N GLN A 57 -12.51 15.42 -12.62
CA GLN A 57 -13.77 15.73 -13.30
C GLN A 57 -13.99 14.79 -14.48
N PHE A 58 -15.24 14.63 -14.89
CA PHE A 58 -15.56 13.88 -16.11
C PHE A 58 -14.84 14.51 -17.32
N GLY A 59 -14.29 13.66 -18.18
CA GLY A 59 -13.48 14.07 -19.32
C GLY A 59 -11.98 14.10 -19.05
N ASP A 60 -11.54 14.05 -17.78
CA ASP A 60 -10.13 13.90 -17.46
C ASP A 60 -9.59 12.55 -17.96
N LYS A 61 -8.35 12.57 -18.43
CA LYS A 61 -7.63 11.40 -18.91
C LYS A 61 -6.27 11.30 -18.26
N ILE A 62 -5.78 10.08 -18.10
CA ILE A 62 -4.46 9.75 -17.57
C ILE A 62 -3.89 8.55 -18.32
N THR A 63 -2.60 8.58 -18.63
CA THR A 63 -1.92 7.40 -19.17
C THR A 63 -1.56 6.42 -18.05
N ARG A 64 -1.30 5.17 -18.41
CA ARG A 64 -0.79 4.17 -17.46
C ARG A 64 0.52 4.66 -16.82
N ASN A 65 1.42 5.20 -17.61
CA ASN A 65 2.71 5.69 -17.12
C ASN A 65 2.55 6.84 -16.11
N GLU A 66 1.70 7.81 -16.37
CA GLU A 66 1.40 8.89 -15.42
C GLU A 66 0.79 8.36 -14.12
N SER A 67 -0.13 7.39 -14.23
CA SER A 67 -0.72 6.72 -13.07
C SER A 67 0.32 5.98 -12.25
N ASP A 68 1.23 5.25 -12.86
CA ASP A 68 2.29 4.50 -12.17
C ASP A 68 3.33 5.42 -11.52
N ILE A 69 3.67 6.54 -12.16
CA ILE A 69 4.54 7.58 -11.56
C ILE A 69 3.89 8.15 -10.31
N ARG A 70 2.61 8.46 -10.38
CA ARG A 70 1.85 8.98 -9.25
C ARG A 70 1.73 7.97 -8.12
N LEU A 71 1.41 6.72 -8.45
CA LEU A 71 1.37 5.62 -7.48
C LEU A 71 2.74 5.42 -6.80
N THR A 72 3.84 5.54 -7.54
CA THR A 72 5.20 5.46 -6.99
C THR A 72 5.43 6.52 -5.91
N LYS A 73 5.02 7.76 -6.14
CA LYS A 73 5.12 8.85 -5.16
C LYS A 73 4.28 8.55 -3.90
N ASP A 74 3.07 8.06 -4.09
CA ASP A 74 2.17 7.71 -2.99
C ASP A 74 2.73 6.54 -2.17
N LEU A 75 3.20 5.47 -2.79
CA LEU A 75 3.82 4.34 -2.12
C LEU A 75 5.07 4.76 -1.32
N TYR A 76 5.88 5.65 -1.87
CA TYR A 76 7.02 6.20 -1.14
C TYR A 76 6.57 6.97 0.12
N SER A 77 5.54 7.81 0.00
CA SER A 77 4.97 8.52 1.14
C SER A 77 4.46 7.56 2.23
N TYR A 78 3.76 6.49 1.85
CA TYR A 78 3.32 5.45 2.79
C TYR A 78 4.50 4.75 3.45
N ARG A 79 5.53 4.39 2.70
CA ARG A 79 6.76 3.77 3.22
C ARG A 79 7.45 4.64 4.28
N VAL A 80 7.58 5.93 4.01
CA VAL A 80 8.14 6.88 4.97
C VAL A 80 7.29 6.95 6.24
N LYS A 81 5.98 7.01 6.11
CA LYS A 81 5.06 7.08 7.26
C LYS A 81 5.13 5.82 8.14
N ILE A 82 5.09 4.62 7.55
CA ILE A 82 5.17 3.37 8.34
C ILE A 82 6.55 3.17 8.95
N GLY A 83 7.61 3.73 8.35
CA GLY A 83 8.96 3.73 8.91
C GLY A 83 9.04 4.42 10.28
N GLN A 84 8.06 5.24 10.65
CA GLN A 84 8.02 5.90 11.95
C GLN A 84 7.60 4.94 13.09
N CYS A 85 6.81 3.91 12.80
CA CYS A 85 6.36 2.95 13.79
C CYS A 85 7.13 1.63 13.78
N ILE A 86 7.95 1.37 12.76
CA ILE A 86 8.83 0.19 12.67
C ILE A 86 10.17 0.52 13.33
N LYS A 87 10.51 -0.22 14.39
CA LYS A 87 11.71 0.04 15.22
C LYS A 87 12.86 -0.90 14.91
N VAL A 88 12.64 -1.91 14.08
CA VAL A 88 13.63 -2.94 13.71
C VAL A 88 13.98 -2.85 12.23
N SER A 89 15.12 -3.44 11.85
CA SER A 89 15.48 -3.57 10.44
C SER A 89 14.58 -4.59 9.76
N VAL A 90 14.22 -4.34 8.50
CA VAL A 90 13.40 -5.25 7.68
C VAL A 90 14.08 -5.53 6.36
N SER A 91 13.76 -6.66 5.73
CA SER A 91 14.19 -6.98 4.37
C SER A 91 13.45 -6.12 3.34
N GLU A 92 13.95 -6.11 2.09
CA GLU A 92 13.25 -5.45 0.99
C GLU A 92 11.87 -6.07 0.76
N GLY A 93 11.75 -7.40 0.81
CA GLY A 93 10.47 -8.12 0.69
C GLY A 93 9.47 -7.70 1.76
N GLN A 94 9.92 -7.60 3.01
CA GLN A 94 9.11 -7.10 4.12
C GLN A 94 8.71 -5.64 3.92
N ALA A 95 9.65 -4.77 3.53
CA ALA A 95 9.37 -3.37 3.28
C ALA A 95 8.31 -3.19 2.17
N ASN A 96 8.40 -3.96 1.10
CA ASN A 96 7.43 -3.94 0.00
C ASN A 96 6.05 -4.45 0.44
N ALA A 97 5.99 -5.58 1.14
CA ALA A 97 4.74 -6.14 1.64
C ALA A 97 4.03 -5.19 2.62
N PHE A 98 4.76 -4.61 3.56
CA PHE A 98 4.22 -3.67 4.54
C PHE A 98 3.77 -2.35 3.89
N THR A 99 4.49 -1.88 2.86
CA THR A 99 4.08 -0.70 2.09
C THR A 99 2.77 -0.96 1.36
N SER A 100 2.64 -2.10 0.67
CA SER A 100 1.41 -2.50 -0.04
C SER A 100 0.23 -2.65 0.92
N LEU A 101 0.43 -3.33 2.05
CA LEU A 101 -0.61 -3.49 3.07
C LEU A 101 -1.06 -2.13 3.62
N SER A 102 -0.12 -1.29 4.05
CA SER A 102 -0.44 0.03 4.61
C SER A 102 -1.13 0.95 3.62
N PHE A 103 -0.80 0.86 2.34
CA PHE A 103 -1.48 1.58 1.27
C PHE A 103 -2.96 1.20 1.19
N ASN A 104 -3.30 -0.06 1.42
CA ASN A 104 -4.67 -0.54 1.37
C ASN A 104 -5.46 -0.27 2.67
N ILE A 105 -4.86 -0.50 3.85
CA ILE A 105 -5.56 -0.40 5.15
C ILE A 105 -5.37 0.94 5.84
N GLY A 106 -4.45 1.78 5.38
CA GLY A 106 -4.06 3.03 5.99
C GLY A 106 -2.90 2.88 6.99
N THR A 107 -2.10 3.94 7.11
CA THR A 107 -0.91 3.96 8.00
C THR A 107 -1.27 3.89 9.48
N GLY A 108 -2.39 4.48 9.89
CA GLY A 108 -2.86 4.42 11.27
C GLY A 108 -3.23 2.99 11.70
N ALA A 109 -4.03 2.30 10.89
CA ALA A 109 -4.39 0.90 11.15
C ALA A 109 -3.14 0.00 11.15
N PHE A 110 -2.23 0.20 10.19
CA PHE A 110 -0.97 -0.55 10.13
C PHE A 110 -0.13 -0.35 11.39
N CYS A 111 0.17 0.89 11.77
CA CYS A 111 1.05 1.19 12.91
C CYS A 111 0.48 0.72 14.25
N ASN A 112 -0.84 0.65 14.41
CA ASN A 112 -1.50 0.15 15.61
C ASN A 112 -1.77 -1.35 15.60
N SER A 113 -1.37 -2.06 14.55
CA SER A 113 -1.66 -3.49 14.35
C SER A 113 -0.83 -4.41 15.24
N THR A 114 -1.33 -5.63 15.43
CA THR A 114 -0.57 -6.74 16.03
C THR A 114 0.67 -7.08 15.20
N LEU A 115 0.60 -6.89 13.86
CA LEU A 115 1.75 -7.05 12.97
C LEU A 115 2.94 -6.22 13.45
N VAL A 116 2.75 -4.92 13.63
CA VAL A 116 3.83 -4.01 14.05
C VAL A 116 4.32 -4.32 15.47
N LYS A 117 3.43 -4.74 16.37
CA LYS A 117 3.82 -5.19 17.72
C LYS A 117 4.75 -6.40 17.66
N LYS A 118 4.40 -7.43 16.89
CA LYS A 118 5.24 -8.62 16.68
C LYS A 118 6.57 -8.27 16.00
N LEU A 119 6.50 -7.47 14.94
CA LEU A 119 7.69 -7.03 14.20
C LEU A 119 8.69 -6.34 15.12
N ASN A 120 8.24 -5.41 15.97
CA ASN A 120 9.10 -4.68 16.90
C ASN A 120 9.65 -5.54 18.05
N GLN A 121 9.15 -6.78 18.21
CA GLN A 121 9.67 -7.81 19.11
C GLN A 121 10.58 -8.81 18.37
N TYR A 122 10.98 -8.50 17.13
CA TYR A 122 11.78 -9.37 16.26
C TYR A 122 11.07 -10.68 15.83
N ASP A 123 9.74 -10.78 16.02
CA ASP A 123 8.94 -11.88 15.47
C ASP A 123 8.55 -11.59 14.01
N TYR A 124 9.53 -11.72 13.13
CA TYR A 124 9.34 -11.43 11.70
C TYR A 124 8.35 -12.37 11.03
N GLN A 125 8.41 -13.66 11.35
CA GLN A 125 7.51 -14.65 10.79
C GLN A 125 6.08 -14.43 11.25
N GLY A 126 5.87 -14.19 12.54
CA GLY A 126 4.56 -13.86 13.09
C GLY A 126 4.00 -12.56 12.55
N ALA A 127 4.86 -11.56 12.33
CA ALA A 127 4.45 -10.31 11.70
C ALA A 127 3.96 -10.53 10.26
N CYS A 128 4.71 -11.27 9.44
CA CYS A 128 4.26 -11.63 8.08
C CYS A 128 2.93 -12.37 8.09
N GLN A 129 2.74 -13.29 9.03
CA GLN A 129 1.51 -14.08 9.15
C GLN A 129 0.28 -13.22 9.48
N GLU A 130 0.46 -12.14 10.26
CA GLU A 130 -0.61 -11.19 10.58
C GLU A 130 -1.19 -10.48 9.34
N ILE A 131 -0.44 -10.39 8.23
CA ILE A 131 -0.93 -9.84 6.96
C ILE A 131 -2.22 -10.52 6.54
N LEU A 132 -2.30 -11.84 6.67
CA LEU A 132 -3.42 -12.65 6.20
C LEU A 132 -4.76 -12.32 6.87
N ARG A 133 -4.74 -11.68 8.04
CA ARG A 133 -5.96 -11.30 8.77
C ARG A 133 -6.71 -10.11 8.18
N TRP A 134 -6.06 -9.33 7.31
CA TRP A 134 -6.61 -8.12 6.70
C TRP A 134 -7.39 -8.39 5.40
N ASN A 135 -8.22 -9.43 5.41
CA ASN A 135 -9.00 -9.88 4.25
C ASN A 135 -10.51 -9.71 4.41
N LEU A 136 -10.96 -9.04 5.48
CA LEU A 136 -12.38 -8.88 5.77
C LEU A 136 -12.94 -7.58 5.19
N PHE A 137 -14.15 -7.65 4.67
CA PHE A 137 -15.00 -6.52 4.33
C PHE A 137 -16.37 -6.73 4.97
N GLN A 138 -16.82 -5.79 5.80
CA GLN A 138 -18.06 -5.91 6.59
C GLN A 138 -18.14 -7.23 7.39
N GLY A 139 -17.00 -7.62 7.99
CA GLY A 139 -16.90 -8.83 8.83
C GLY A 139 -16.85 -10.16 8.07
N LYS A 140 -16.82 -10.15 6.73
CA LYS A 140 -16.75 -11.36 5.90
C LYS A 140 -15.50 -11.36 5.02
N PRO A 141 -14.86 -12.53 4.80
CA PRO A 141 -13.75 -12.64 3.87
C PRO A 141 -14.16 -12.21 2.45
N LEU A 142 -13.36 -11.31 1.85
CA LEU A 142 -13.53 -10.90 0.46
C LEU A 142 -12.43 -11.54 -0.38
N LYS A 143 -12.81 -12.24 -1.44
CA LYS A 143 -11.88 -13.01 -2.30
C LYS A 143 -10.71 -12.16 -2.81
N GLY A 144 -10.98 -10.95 -3.30
CA GLY A 144 -9.93 -10.04 -3.80
C GLY A 144 -8.92 -9.65 -2.72
N LEU A 145 -9.41 -9.34 -1.50
CA LEU A 145 -8.53 -9.04 -0.37
C LEU A 145 -7.73 -10.28 0.07
N THR A 146 -8.33 -11.46 0.06
CA THR A 146 -7.64 -12.71 0.40
C THR A 146 -6.47 -12.97 -0.56
N ILE A 147 -6.70 -12.84 -1.87
CA ILE A 147 -5.65 -13.00 -2.89
C ILE A 147 -4.53 -11.97 -2.69
N ARG A 148 -4.88 -10.70 -2.46
CA ARG A 148 -3.92 -9.63 -2.19
C ARG A 148 -3.06 -9.93 -0.96
N ARG A 149 -3.67 -10.31 0.15
CA ARG A 149 -2.96 -10.67 1.40
C ARG A 149 -2.03 -11.87 1.21
N GLN A 150 -2.44 -12.87 0.44
CA GLN A 150 -1.58 -14.02 0.13
C GLN A 150 -0.34 -13.61 -0.68
N GLY A 151 -0.49 -12.71 -1.64
CA GLY A 151 0.64 -12.14 -2.41
C GLY A 151 1.60 -11.35 -1.52
N GLU A 152 1.07 -10.47 -0.68
CA GLU A 152 1.86 -9.69 0.28
C GLU A 152 2.55 -10.58 1.32
N TYR A 153 1.90 -11.62 1.81
CA TYR A 153 2.50 -12.60 2.71
C TYR A 153 3.69 -13.32 2.08
N LYS A 154 3.54 -13.82 0.85
CA LYS A 154 4.66 -14.45 0.12
C LYS A 154 5.84 -13.48 -0.06
N GLN A 155 5.56 -12.25 -0.41
CA GLN A 155 6.59 -11.22 -0.54
C GLN A 155 7.29 -10.91 0.78
N CYS A 156 6.55 -10.91 1.89
CA CYS A 156 7.08 -10.68 3.23
C CYS A 156 8.08 -11.78 3.65
N LEU A 157 7.85 -13.01 3.20
CA LEU A 157 8.72 -14.16 3.48
C LEU A 157 9.94 -14.27 2.55
N SER A 158 9.99 -13.48 1.49
CA SER A 158 11.10 -13.52 0.51
C SER A 158 12.34 -12.79 0.99
#